data_43a4c8e5d73ae0a77d87543cf4236f11
#
_entry.id   43a4c8e5d73ae0a77d87543cf4236f11
#
_cell.length_a   1.000
_cell.length_b   1.000
_cell.length_c   1.000
_cell.angle_alpha   90.00
_cell.angle_beta   90.00
_cell.angle_gamma   90.00
#
_symmetry.space_group_name_H-M   'P 1'
#
loop_
_entity.id
_entity.type
_entity.pdbx_description
1 polymer ?
#
loop_
_entity_poly.entity_id
_entity_poly.type
_entity_poly.pdbx_seq_one_letter_code
_entity_poly.pdbx_strand_id
1 'polypeptide(L)'
;MDNGLLPKEYALHQNYPNPFNPTTKINYQLPEDNYISIVIYDVMGHEIKSLVNINQEAGYKTVHWDATNNVGKQVPAGMYIYTIQAGEFRQTRKMVLLK
;
A
#
# COMPACT_ATOMS: atom_id res chain seq x y z
N MET A 1 -15.34 21.28 10.44
CA MET A 1 -14.68 20.57 9.63
C MET A 1 -14.83 20.89 8.20
N ASP A 2 -13.88 20.80 7.52
CA ASP A 2 -13.87 21.26 6.17
C ASP A 2 -13.92 20.12 5.21
N ASN A 3 -14.98 20.06 4.46
CA ASN A 3 -15.17 18.97 3.53
C ASN A 3 -14.19 18.99 2.39
N GLY A 4 -13.61 20.15 2.11
CA GLY A 4 -12.63 20.22 1.06
C GLY A 4 -11.38 19.42 1.36
N LEU A 5 -11.22 18.98 2.61
CA LEU A 5 -10.06 18.20 3.01
C LEU A 5 -10.22 16.71 2.78
N LEU A 6 -11.40 16.24 2.38
CA LEU A 6 -11.60 14.82 2.12
C LEU A 6 -11.42 14.51 0.66
N PRO A 7 -10.84 13.35 0.35
CA PRO A 7 -10.71 12.91 -1.04
C PRO A 7 -12.08 12.72 -1.67
N LYS A 8 -12.16 12.92 -2.96
CA LYS A 8 -13.39 12.71 -3.70
C LYS A 8 -13.45 11.34 -4.36
N GLU A 9 -12.34 10.64 -4.41
CA GLU A 9 -12.31 9.33 -5.02
C GLU A 9 -11.21 8.50 -4.38
N TYR A 10 -11.31 7.18 -4.56
CA TYR A 10 -10.25 6.28 -4.13
C TYR A 10 -9.03 6.43 -5.03
N ALA A 11 -7.85 6.31 -4.44
CA ALA A 11 -6.61 6.28 -5.22
C ALA A 11 -5.53 5.56 -4.45
N LEU A 12 -4.67 4.89 -5.18
CA LEU A 12 -3.46 4.27 -4.65
C LEU A 12 -2.29 4.89 -5.40
N HIS A 13 -1.40 5.56 -4.69
CA HIS A 13 -0.32 6.29 -5.33
C HIS A 13 0.93 5.43 -5.44
N GLN A 14 1.83 5.84 -6.33
CA GLN A 14 3.12 5.18 -6.48
C GLN A 14 3.91 5.37 -5.19
N ASN A 15 4.51 4.29 -4.70
CA ASN A 15 5.34 4.36 -3.51
C ASN A 15 6.51 5.33 -3.70
N TYR A 16 6.97 5.91 -2.59
CA TYR A 16 8.09 6.84 -2.65
C TYR A 16 8.98 6.62 -1.43
N PRO A 17 10.30 6.53 -1.61
CA PRO A 17 11.02 6.50 -2.88
C PRO A 17 10.78 5.20 -3.66
N ASN A 18 11.02 5.27 -4.96
CA ASN A 18 10.94 4.11 -5.83
C ASN A 18 11.94 4.30 -6.98
N PRO A 19 13.01 3.51 -7.09
CA PRO A 19 13.33 2.35 -6.23
C PRO A 19 13.63 2.77 -4.80
N PHE A 20 13.57 1.82 -3.87
CA PHE A 20 13.75 2.15 -2.46
C PHE A 20 14.76 1.22 -1.79
N ASN A 21 15.26 1.65 -0.61
CA ASN A 21 16.31 0.93 0.10
C ASN A 21 16.35 1.36 1.57
N PRO A 22 15.90 0.56 2.50
CA PRO A 22 14.94 -0.55 2.33
C PRO A 22 13.51 -0.13 2.63
N THR A 23 13.26 1.14 2.90
CA THR A 23 11.94 1.61 3.35
C THR A 23 11.30 2.50 2.31
N THR A 24 10.02 2.36 2.15
CA THR A 24 9.25 3.20 1.24
C THR A 24 7.90 3.50 1.88
N LYS A 25 7.24 4.53 1.41
CA LYS A 25 5.89 4.84 1.88
C LYS A 25 4.92 4.78 0.72
N ILE A 26 3.69 4.41 1.03
CA ILE A 26 2.61 4.32 0.07
C ILE A 26 1.50 5.23 0.56
N ASN A 27 1.14 6.21 -0.26
CA ASN A 27 0.02 7.09 0.03
C ASN A 27 -1.21 6.57 -0.67
N TYR A 28 -2.33 6.65 0.00
CA TYR A 28 -3.60 6.26 -0.60
C TYR A 28 -4.70 7.15 -0.02
N GLN A 29 -5.84 7.16 -0.65
CA GLN A 29 -6.90 8.05 -0.22
C GLN A 29 -8.25 7.37 -0.33
N LEU A 30 -9.11 7.69 0.62
CA LEU A 30 -10.41 7.07 0.81
C LEU A 30 -11.47 8.16 0.85
N PRO A 31 -12.44 8.16 -0.06
CA PRO A 31 -13.51 9.17 -0.02
C PRO A 31 -14.55 8.85 1.04
N GLU A 32 -14.57 7.63 1.55
CA GLU A 32 -15.56 7.20 2.54
C GLU A 32 -14.95 6.13 3.43
N ASP A 33 -15.58 5.90 4.58
CA ASP A 33 -15.14 4.85 5.48
C ASP A 33 -15.31 3.50 4.80
N ASN A 34 -14.34 2.62 4.99
CA ASN A 34 -14.42 1.31 4.38
C ASN A 34 -13.41 0.37 5.02
N TYR A 35 -13.58 -0.92 4.77
CA TYR A 35 -12.58 -1.90 5.15
C TYR A 35 -11.51 -1.93 4.08
N ILE A 36 -10.25 -1.77 4.50
CA ILE A 36 -9.14 -1.58 3.56
C ILE A 36 -8.17 -2.74 3.70
N SER A 37 -7.75 -3.26 2.56
CA SER A 37 -6.71 -4.27 2.47
C SER A 37 -5.63 -3.77 1.53
N ILE A 38 -4.37 -3.74 2.01
CA ILE A 38 -3.22 -3.45 1.16
C ILE A 38 -2.23 -4.58 1.38
N VAL A 39 -1.94 -5.31 0.32
CA VAL A 39 -1.10 -6.51 0.39
C VAL A 39 0.03 -6.39 -0.62
N ILE A 40 1.21 -6.82 -0.22
CA ILE A 40 2.38 -6.86 -1.09
C ILE A 40 2.62 -8.29 -1.53
N TYR A 41 2.87 -8.47 -2.83
CA TYR A 41 3.14 -9.77 -3.45
C TYR A 41 4.48 -9.73 -4.16
N ASP A 42 5.09 -10.90 -4.31
CA ASP A 42 6.24 -11.02 -5.21
C ASP A 42 5.74 -11.22 -6.64
N VAL A 43 6.68 -11.34 -7.59
CA VAL A 43 6.29 -11.45 -9.00
C VAL A 43 5.63 -12.78 -9.33
N MET A 44 5.75 -13.76 -8.45
CA MET A 44 5.09 -15.05 -8.62
C MET A 44 3.68 -15.04 -8.05
N GLY A 45 3.28 -13.93 -7.40
CA GLY A 45 1.95 -13.83 -6.83
C GLY A 45 1.84 -14.31 -5.40
N HIS A 46 2.97 -14.62 -4.75
CA HIS A 46 2.94 -15.03 -3.35
C HIS A 46 2.78 -13.82 -2.45
N GLU A 47 1.92 -13.91 -1.46
CA GLU A 47 1.76 -12.83 -0.50
C GLU A 47 3.03 -12.70 0.33
N ILE A 48 3.56 -11.49 0.38
CA ILE A 48 4.76 -11.17 1.14
C ILE A 48 4.37 -10.52 2.47
N LYS A 49 3.49 -9.52 2.40
CA LYS A 49 3.15 -8.75 3.59
C LYS A 49 1.76 -8.17 3.47
N SER A 50 0.97 -8.33 4.52
CA SER A 50 -0.30 -7.62 4.63
C SER A 50 -0.02 -6.34 5.40
N LEU A 51 -0.01 -5.20 4.71
CA LEU A 51 0.32 -3.91 5.33
C LEU A 51 -0.88 -3.32 6.06
N VAL A 52 -2.05 -3.43 5.47
CA VAL A 52 -3.28 -2.86 6.02
C VAL A 52 -4.36 -3.90 5.85
N ASN A 53 -5.15 -4.11 6.90
CA ASN A 53 -6.22 -5.08 6.87
C ASN A 53 -7.20 -4.72 7.98
N ILE A 54 -7.91 -3.58 7.81
CA ILE A 54 -8.67 -3.01 8.91
C ILE A 54 -9.66 -1.99 8.34
N ASN A 55 -10.71 -1.71 9.10
CA ASN A 55 -11.61 -0.60 8.78
C ASN A 55 -10.89 0.71 8.99
N GLN A 56 -11.01 1.63 8.05
CA GLN A 56 -10.41 2.95 8.15
C GLN A 56 -11.43 4.02 7.78
N GLU A 57 -11.28 5.18 8.40
CA GLU A 57 -12.12 6.32 8.09
C GLU A 57 -11.63 7.00 6.81
N ALA A 58 -12.54 7.73 6.17
CA ALA A 58 -12.21 8.52 4.99
C ALA A 58 -11.02 9.44 5.28
N GLY A 59 -10.23 9.71 4.27
CA GLY A 59 -9.10 10.64 4.42
C GLY A 59 -7.92 10.26 3.56
N TYR A 60 -6.86 11.06 3.70
CA TYR A 60 -5.57 10.81 3.06
C TYR A 60 -4.73 9.99 4.03
N LYS A 61 -4.19 8.88 3.55
CA LYS A 61 -3.51 7.90 4.39
C LYS A 61 -2.11 7.61 3.89
N THR A 62 -1.25 7.16 4.80
CA THR A 62 0.12 6.74 4.46
C THR A 62 0.44 5.48 5.24
N VAL A 63 1.08 4.54 4.58
CA VAL A 63 1.61 3.35 5.24
C VAL A 63 3.03 3.13 4.75
N HIS A 64 3.88 2.57 5.62
CA HIS A 64 5.28 2.33 5.30
C HIS A 64 5.55 0.84 5.18
N TRP A 65 6.48 0.49 4.29
CA TRP A 65 6.95 -0.87 4.19
C TRP A 65 8.47 -0.87 4.32
N ASP A 66 8.98 -1.76 5.15
CA ASP A 66 10.40 -1.85 5.48
C ASP A 66 11.06 -3.08 4.85
N ALA A 67 10.44 -3.61 3.80
CA ALA A 67 10.98 -4.76 3.06
C ALA A 67 11.01 -6.06 3.88
N THR A 68 10.06 -6.20 4.82
CA THR A 68 9.94 -7.45 5.58
C THR A 68 8.65 -8.15 5.21
N ASN A 69 8.67 -9.49 5.37
CA ASN A 69 7.47 -10.30 5.15
C ASN A 69 6.63 -10.37 6.44
N ASN A 70 5.57 -11.16 6.41
CA ASN A 70 4.62 -11.22 7.54
C ASN A 70 5.24 -11.76 8.82
N VAL A 71 6.37 -12.47 8.75
CA VAL A 71 7.04 -12.96 9.95
C VAL A 71 8.22 -12.07 10.33
N GLY A 72 8.39 -10.93 9.67
CA GLY A 72 9.42 -9.96 10.05
C GLY A 72 10.77 -10.20 9.43
N LYS A 73 10.90 -11.08 8.46
CA LYS A 73 12.16 -11.33 7.79
C LYS A 73 12.30 -10.45 6.57
N GLN A 74 13.51 -9.97 6.32
CA GLN A 74 13.78 -9.17 5.14
C GLN A 74 13.65 -10.01 3.88
N VAL A 75 13.11 -9.39 2.83
CA VAL A 75 12.94 -10.08 1.55
C VAL A 75 14.01 -9.63 0.58
N PRO A 76 14.27 -10.45 -0.47
CA PRO A 76 15.34 -10.12 -1.44
C PRO A 76 15.02 -8.87 -2.24
N ALA A 77 16.08 -8.25 -2.78
CA ALA A 77 15.93 -7.16 -3.73
C ALA A 77 15.16 -7.67 -4.95
N GLY A 78 14.44 -6.77 -5.59
CA GLY A 78 13.71 -7.12 -6.79
C GLY A 78 12.41 -6.36 -6.90
N MET A 79 11.55 -6.83 -7.78
CA MET A 79 10.26 -6.20 -8.03
C MET A 79 9.18 -6.81 -7.15
N TYR A 80 8.33 -5.95 -6.60
CA TYR A 80 7.18 -6.33 -5.81
C TYR A 80 5.95 -5.61 -6.33
N ILE A 81 4.80 -6.16 -6.02
CA ILE A 81 3.52 -5.64 -6.48
C ILE A 81 2.67 -5.39 -5.25
N TYR A 82 1.97 -4.27 -5.19
CA TYR A 82 1.07 -4.01 -4.09
C TYR A 82 -0.31 -3.65 -4.61
N THR A 83 -1.33 -4.13 -3.90
CA THR A 83 -2.72 -3.98 -4.31
C THR A 83 -3.54 -3.47 -3.15
N ILE A 84 -4.37 -2.46 -3.42
CA ILE A 84 -5.37 -2.01 -2.46
C ILE A 84 -6.73 -2.58 -2.89
N GLN A 85 -7.51 -2.97 -1.89
CA GLN A 85 -8.90 -3.38 -2.07
C GLN A 85 -9.72 -2.59 -1.08
N ALA A 86 -10.70 -1.83 -1.57
CA ALA A 86 -11.58 -1.02 -0.73
C ALA A 86 -12.97 -1.12 -1.33
N GLY A 87 -13.79 -2.01 -0.79
CA GLY A 87 -15.09 -2.30 -1.41
C GLY A 87 -14.86 -2.82 -2.81
N GLU A 88 -15.43 -2.13 -3.80
CA GLU A 88 -15.25 -2.53 -5.18
C GLU A 88 -14.05 -1.87 -5.85
N PHE A 89 -13.43 -0.93 -5.17
CA PHE A 89 -12.24 -0.30 -5.71
C PHE A 89 -11.05 -1.22 -5.54
N ARG A 90 -10.28 -1.37 -6.62
CA ARG A 90 -9.08 -2.20 -6.59
C ARG A 90 -8.04 -1.59 -7.52
N GLN A 91 -6.83 -1.45 -7.04
CA GLN A 91 -5.74 -0.91 -7.86
C GLN A 91 -4.45 -1.58 -7.46
N THR A 92 -3.60 -1.81 -8.46
CA THR A 92 -2.31 -2.50 -8.29
C THR A 92 -1.20 -1.64 -8.86
N ARG A 93 -0.06 -1.61 -8.15
CA ARG A 93 1.13 -0.91 -8.62
C ARG A 93 2.36 -1.75 -8.37
N LYS A 94 3.45 -1.41 -9.07
CA LYS A 94 4.73 -2.09 -8.94
C LYS A 94 5.72 -1.20 -8.23
N MET A 95 6.69 -1.82 -7.57
CA MET A 95 7.78 -1.10 -6.91
C MET A 95 9.05 -1.95 -6.98
N VAL A 96 10.20 -1.29 -6.80
CA VAL A 96 11.50 -1.95 -6.90
C VAL A 96 12.27 -1.73 -5.61
N LEU A 97 12.69 -2.83 -5.00
CA LEU A 97 13.53 -2.81 -3.80
C LEU A 97 14.97 -3.03 -4.23
N LEU A 98 15.83 -2.05 -3.91
CA LEU A 98 17.23 -2.13 -4.26
C LEU A 98 18.04 -2.86 -3.22
N LYS A 99 17.69 -2.66 -1.95
CA LYS A 99 18.40 -3.28 -0.86
C LYS A 99 19.71 -2.64 -0.51
#